data_5a400d979f965d080d9c64abc8a629bb
#
_entry.id   5a400d979f965d080d9c64abc8a629bb
#
_cell.length_a   1.000
_cell.length_b   1.000
_cell.length_c   1.000
_cell.angle_alpha   90.00
_cell.angle_beta   90.00
_cell.angle_gamma   90.00
#
_symmetry.space_group_name_H-M   'P 1'
#
loop_
_entity.id
_entity.type
_entity.pdbx_description
1 polymer ?
#
loop_
_entity_poly.entity_id
_entity_poly.type
_entity_poly.pdbx_seq_one_letter_code
_entity_poly.pdbx_strand_id
1 'polypeptide(L)'
;VMEFLLINHPLDCPICDQGGECQLQDLSVGYGQSASRYQEEKRVVVNKNLGPLISTDMTRCIHCTRCVRFTQEIAGWMELGQAFRGEHAEIMPFIEKTVDSELSGNVIDLCPVGALTSKPFRFAARTWELSRRKSVSPHDGLGANLIVQVKHNRVMRVLPRENEAVNECWL
;
A
#
# COMPACT_ATOMS: atom_id res chain seq x y z
N VAL A 1 12.79 15.39 -8.23
CA VAL A 1 12.57 14.12 -7.52
C VAL A 1 11.19 13.55 -7.79
N MET A 2 10.13 14.37 -7.72
CA MET A 2 8.76 13.93 -8.04
C MET A 2 8.67 13.43 -9.48
N GLU A 3 9.28 14.12 -10.42
CA GLU A 3 9.30 13.72 -11.82
C GLU A 3 9.96 12.36 -12.02
N PHE A 4 11.06 12.07 -11.33
CA PHE A 4 11.68 10.73 -11.35
C PHE A 4 10.75 9.63 -10.85
N LEU A 5 10.01 9.88 -9.78
CA LEU A 5 9.04 8.91 -9.26
C LEU A 5 7.87 8.69 -10.21
N LEU A 6 7.54 9.70 -11.02
CA LEU A 6 6.40 9.66 -11.94
C LEU A 6 6.75 9.16 -13.35
N ILE A 7 8.05 9.04 -13.70
CA ILE A 7 8.48 8.61 -15.04
C ILE A 7 7.73 7.33 -15.48
N ASN A 8 7.76 6.28 -14.68
CA ASN A 8 7.10 5.02 -14.98
C ASN A 8 5.76 4.81 -14.25
N HIS A 9 5.37 5.75 -13.41
CA HIS A 9 4.11 5.64 -12.67
C HIS A 9 2.91 5.82 -13.61
N PRO A 10 1.96 4.87 -13.66
CA PRO A 10 0.82 4.95 -14.57
C PRO A 10 -0.19 6.00 -14.10
N LEU A 11 -0.99 6.53 -15.04
CA LEU A 11 -2.09 7.47 -14.76
C LEU A 11 -3.35 6.73 -14.29
N ASP A 12 -3.20 5.91 -13.27
CA ASP A 12 -4.24 5.03 -12.75
C ASP A 12 -5.05 5.63 -11.59
N CYS A 13 -4.81 6.88 -11.20
CA CYS A 13 -5.51 7.49 -10.06
C CYS A 13 -7.03 7.28 -10.06
N PRO A 14 -7.73 7.35 -11.21
CA PRO A 14 -9.18 7.12 -11.25
C PRO A 14 -9.61 5.70 -10.86
N ILE A 15 -8.76 4.71 -11.05
CA ILE A 15 -9.02 3.29 -10.74
C ILE A 15 -8.16 2.76 -9.58
N CYS A 16 -7.26 3.58 -9.04
CA CYS A 16 -6.36 3.19 -7.96
C CYS A 16 -7.04 3.39 -6.59
N ASP A 17 -7.06 2.35 -5.76
CA ASP A 17 -7.66 2.42 -4.42
C ASP A 17 -6.92 3.35 -3.45
N GLN A 18 -5.66 3.69 -3.75
CA GLN A 18 -4.91 4.70 -3.00
C GLN A 18 -5.33 6.14 -3.33
N GLY A 19 -6.10 6.36 -4.40
CA GLY A 19 -6.56 7.68 -4.81
C GLY A 19 -7.37 8.38 -3.71
N GLY A 20 -6.95 9.62 -3.36
CA GLY A 20 -7.52 10.41 -2.27
C GLY A 20 -6.83 10.22 -0.90
N GLU A 21 -5.91 9.27 -0.77
CA GLU A 21 -5.04 9.08 0.41
C GLU A 21 -3.59 8.75 0.00
N CYS A 22 -3.19 9.16 -1.19
CA CYS A 22 -1.88 8.85 -1.79
C CYS A 22 -0.92 10.03 -1.61
N GLN A 23 0.15 9.83 -0.83
CA GLN A 23 1.18 10.85 -0.63
C GLN A 23 1.85 11.29 -1.95
N LEU A 24 2.07 10.36 -2.89
CA LEU A 24 2.61 10.68 -4.21
C LEU A 24 1.68 11.61 -4.99
N GLN A 25 0.37 11.34 -4.96
CA GLN A 25 -0.64 12.17 -5.61
C GLN A 25 -0.70 13.57 -4.98
N ASP A 26 -0.74 13.66 -3.66
CA ASP A 26 -0.83 14.93 -2.93
C ASP A 26 0.39 15.82 -3.20
N LEU A 27 1.59 15.24 -3.16
CA LEU A 27 2.83 15.96 -3.46
C LEU A 27 2.92 16.35 -4.95
N SER A 28 2.45 15.50 -5.84
CA SER A 28 2.42 15.81 -7.28
C SER A 28 1.48 16.96 -7.59
N VAL A 29 0.31 17.01 -6.96
CA VAL A 29 -0.66 18.10 -7.12
C VAL A 29 -0.16 19.39 -6.45
N GLY A 30 0.43 19.29 -5.27
CA GLY A 30 0.88 20.44 -4.49
C GLY A 30 2.15 21.12 -5.01
N TYR A 31 3.07 20.35 -5.60
CA TYR A 31 4.41 20.84 -5.99
C TYR A 31 4.80 20.51 -7.43
N GLY A 32 4.04 19.68 -8.11
CA GLY A 32 4.28 19.30 -9.49
C GLY A 32 3.69 20.26 -10.51
N GLN A 33 3.90 19.94 -11.77
CA GLN A 33 3.32 20.64 -12.91
C GLN A 33 2.23 19.80 -13.59
N SER A 34 1.47 20.40 -14.49
CA SER A 34 0.38 19.75 -15.20
C SER A 34 0.81 18.78 -16.31
N ALA A 35 2.09 18.80 -16.70
CA ALA A 35 2.63 17.98 -17.78
C ALA A 35 3.97 17.34 -17.40
N SER A 36 4.23 16.17 -17.95
CA SER A 36 5.54 15.50 -17.86
C SER A 36 6.43 15.94 -19.02
N ARG A 37 7.74 16.10 -18.75
CA ARG A 37 8.78 16.28 -19.78
C ARG A 37 9.23 14.94 -20.41
N TYR A 38 8.87 13.82 -19.78
CA TYR A 38 9.20 12.49 -20.24
C TYR A 38 8.21 12.03 -21.31
N GLN A 39 8.73 11.58 -22.46
CA GLN A 39 7.94 11.24 -23.64
C GLN A 39 8.03 9.76 -24.04
N GLU A 40 8.92 9.00 -23.42
CA GLU A 40 9.07 7.57 -23.69
C GLU A 40 7.92 6.77 -23.07
N GLU A 41 7.72 5.56 -23.56
CA GLU A 41 6.71 4.65 -23.05
C GLU A 41 7.01 4.27 -21.58
N LYS A 42 5.95 4.22 -20.77
CA LYS A 42 6.06 3.82 -19.37
C LYS A 42 6.26 2.30 -19.28
N ARG A 43 7.14 1.90 -18.37
CA ARG A 43 7.37 0.51 -18.04
C ARG A 43 6.12 -0.14 -17.46
N VAL A 44 5.85 -1.39 -17.87
CA VAL A 44 4.80 -2.23 -17.30
C VAL A 44 5.44 -3.39 -16.54
N VAL A 45 4.96 -3.66 -15.35
CA VAL A 45 5.43 -4.74 -14.48
C VAL A 45 4.32 -5.73 -14.23
N VAL A 46 4.63 -7.02 -14.38
CA VAL A 46 3.66 -8.09 -14.12
C VAL A 46 3.34 -8.17 -12.63
N ASN A 47 2.06 -8.27 -12.31
CA ASN A 47 1.59 -8.41 -10.94
C ASN A 47 2.01 -9.74 -10.34
N LYS A 48 2.29 -9.73 -9.04
CA LYS A 48 2.70 -10.91 -8.27
C LYS A 48 1.54 -11.37 -7.38
N ASN A 49 1.47 -12.65 -7.10
CA ASN A 49 0.54 -13.16 -6.10
C ASN A 49 1.20 -13.07 -4.71
N LEU A 50 0.68 -12.21 -3.86
CA LEU A 50 1.14 -12.04 -2.48
C LEU A 50 0.17 -12.63 -1.45
N GLY A 51 -0.71 -13.53 -1.85
CA GLY A 51 -1.65 -14.19 -0.96
C GLY A 51 -3.08 -13.61 -1.00
N PRO A 52 -3.91 -13.99 -0.04
CA PRO A 52 -5.34 -13.68 -0.07
C PRO A 52 -5.69 -12.23 0.32
N LEU A 53 -4.82 -11.56 1.08
CA LEU A 53 -5.10 -10.23 1.64
C LEU A 53 -4.59 -9.10 0.76
N ILE A 54 -3.49 -9.30 0.04
CA ILE A 54 -2.77 -8.25 -0.68
C ILE A 54 -3.07 -8.33 -2.17
N SER A 55 -3.60 -7.26 -2.72
CA SER A 55 -3.71 -7.05 -4.17
C SER A 55 -2.52 -6.25 -4.67
N THR A 56 -1.96 -6.66 -5.79
CA THR A 56 -0.77 -6.04 -6.37
C THR A 56 -1.08 -5.35 -7.69
N ASP A 57 -0.52 -4.16 -7.86
CA ASP A 57 -0.42 -3.42 -9.12
C ASP A 57 1.01 -2.88 -9.22
N MET A 58 1.95 -3.77 -9.53
CA MET A 58 3.39 -3.50 -9.37
C MET A 58 3.92 -2.42 -10.31
N THR A 59 3.24 -2.11 -11.38
CA THR A 59 3.56 -0.96 -12.24
C THR A 59 3.48 0.37 -11.47
N ARG A 60 2.67 0.45 -10.40
CA ARG A 60 2.55 1.63 -9.54
C ARG A 60 3.65 1.75 -8.49
N CYS A 61 4.49 0.74 -8.33
CA CYS A 61 5.55 0.71 -7.31
C CYS A 61 6.59 1.80 -7.56
N ILE A 62 6.95 2.54 -6.51
CA ILE A 62 8.01 3.57 -6.53
C ILE A 62 9.33 3.10 -5.90
N HIS A 63 9.48 1.81 -5.67
CA HIS A 63 10.70 1.17 -5.13
C HIS A 63 11.19 1.76 -3.81
N CYS A 64 10.29 2.24 -2.95
CA CYS A 64 10.64 2.81 -1.65
C CYS A 64 11.11 1.79 -0.61
N THR A 65 10.96 0.51 -0.89
CA THR A 65 11.38 -0.65 -0.06
C THR A 65 10.74 -0.74 1.33
N ARG A 66 9.73 0.08 1.65
CA ARG A 66 9.04 0.04 2.97
C ARG A 66 8.50 -1.35 3.29
N CYS A 67 7.87 -2.02 2.32
CA CYS A 67 7.34 -3.38 2.49
C CYS A 67 8.44 -4.42 2.74
N VAL A 68 9.58 -4.31 2.04
CA VAL A 68 10.73 -5.20 2.24
C VAL A 68 11.31 -5.03 3.65
N ARG A 69 11.55 -3.78 4.06
CA ARG A 69 12.07 -3.48 5.41
C ARG A 69 11.09 -3.89 6.50
N PHE A 70 9.80 -3.73 6.29
CA PHE A 70 8.79 -4.18 7.24
C PHE A 70 8.87 -5.70 7.44
N THR A 71 8.87 -6.49 6.37
CA THR A 71 8.92 -7.95 6.48
C THR A 71 10.22 -8.42 7.15
N GLN A 72 11.33 -7.76 6.88
CA GLN A 72 12.63 -8.09 7.44
C GLN A 72 12.81 -7.64 8.89
N GLU A 73 12.46 -6.39 9.21
CA GLU A 73 12.82 -5.74 10.47
C GLU A 73 11.72 -5.84 11.55
N ILE A 74 10.46 -5.79 11.14
CA ILE A 74 9.30 -5.78 12.06
C ILE A 74 8.66 -7.16 12.13
N ALA A 75 8.29 -7.74 11.01
CA ALA A 75 7.70 -9.09 10.99
C ALA A 75 8.72 -10.21 11.26
N GLY A 76 10.03 -9.92 11.12
CA GLY A 76 11.09 -10.86 11.41
C GLY A 76 11.33 -11.94 10.34
N TRP A 77 10.61 -11.91 9.23
CA TRP A 77 10.72 -12.87 8.14
C TRP A 77 10.83 -12.14 6.81
N MET A 78 11.93 -12.32 6.11
CA MET A 78 12.15 -11.66 4.81
C MET A 78 11.37 -12.38 3.70
N GLU A 79 10.07 -12.13 3.60
CA GLU A 79 9.20 -12.69 2.57
C GLU A 79 9.21 -11.88 1.27
N LEU A 80 9.51 -10.60 1.37
CA LEU A 80 9.64 -9.70 0.21
C LEU A 80 11.09 -9.28 0.03
N GLY A 81 11.50 -9.17 -1.21
CA GLY A 81 12.81 -8.68 -1.60
C GLY A 81 12.76 -7.79 -2.82
N GLN A 82 13.85 -7.09 -3.08
CA GLN A 82 14.06 -6.39 -4.34
C GLN A 82 14.98 -7.22 -5.23
N ALA A 83 14.47 -7.63 -6.37
CA ALA A 83 15.23 -8.32 -7.41
C ALA A 83 15.68 -7.35 -8.50
N PHE A 84 16.75 -7.72 -9.21
CA PHE A 84 17.34 -6.96 -10.30
C PHE A 84 17.88 -5.59 -9.87
N ARG A 85 18.19 -4.72 -10.82
CA ARG A 85 18.74 -3.37 -10.60
C ARG A 85 18.33 -2.40 -11.71
N GLY A 86 18.52 -1.11 -11.43
CA GLY A 86 18.19 -0.05 -12.38
C GLY A 86 16.70 -0.04 -12.73
N GLU A 87 16.40 0.16 -13.99
CA GLU A 87 15.02 0.20 -14.49
C GLU A 87 14.28 -1.15 -14.39
N HIS A 88 14.99 -2.24 -14.26
CA HIS A 88 14.42 -3.58 -14.13
C HIS A 88 14.18 -4.01 -12.68
N ALA A 89 14.52 -3.17 -11.70
CA ALA A 89 14.30 -3.49 -10.29
C ALA A 89 12.80 -3.76 -10.02
N GLU A 90 12.52 -4.84 -9.28
CA GLU A 90 11.17 -5.25 -8.91
C GLU A 90 11.10 -5.69 -7.46
N ILE A 91 10.01 -5.35 -6.78
CA ILE A 91 9.68 -5.92 -5.48
C ILE A 91 8.87 -7.20 -5.73
N MET A 92 9.35 -8.31 -5.18
CA MET A 92 8.72 -9.61 -5.37
C MET A 92 8.97 -10.54 -4.17
N PRO A 93 8.13 -11.57 -3.98
CA PRO A 93 8.43 -12.67 -3.06
C PRO A 93 9.48 -13.59 -3.66
N PHE A 94 10.07 -14.44 -2.82
CA PHE A 94 11.01 -15.44 -3.29
C PHE A 94 10.25 -16.57 -4.00
N ILE A 95 10.60 -16.85 -5.24
CA ILE A 95 10.12 -17.94 -6.12
C ILE A 95 8.70 -18.43 -5.78
N GLU A 96 7.68 -17.77 -6.35
CA GLU A 96 6.26 -18.15 -6.26
C GLU A 96 5.68 -18.29 -4.84
N LYS A 97 6.44 -17.91 -3.79
CA LYS A 97 5.91 -17.87 -2.42
C LYS A 97 4.94 -16.71 -2.25
N THR A 98 3.98 -16.91 -1.37
CA THR A 98 3.10 -15.86 -0.88
C THR A 98 3.68 -15.22 0.37
N VAL A 99 3.11 -14.09 0.79
CA VAL A 99 3.43 -13.48 2.08
C VAL A 99 2.50 -14.13 3.10
N ASP A 100 3.06 -14.95 3.98
CA ASP A 100 2.30 -15.80 4.91
C ASP A 100 2.33 -15.30 6.36
N SER A 101 3.10 -14.23 6.63
CA SER A 101 3.14 -13.62 7.97
C SER A 101 1.75 -13.13 8.40
N GLU A 102 1.40 -13.36 9.65
CA GLU A 102 0.17 -12.82 10.27
C GLU A 102 0.11 -11.29 10.22
N LEU A 103 1.28 -10.63 10.19
CA LEU A 103 1.41 -9.19 10.08
C LEU A 103 1.36 -8.67 8.64
N SER A 104 1.14 -9.54 7.64
CA SER A 104 1.22 -9.19 6.21
C SER A 104 0.26 -8.07 5.81
N GLY A 105 -0.87 -7.91 6.49
CA GLY A 105 -1.81 -6.82 6.26
C GLY A 105 -1.21 -5.42 6.40
N ASN A 106 -0.21 -5.26 7.27
CA ASN A 106 0.44 -3.97 7.51
C ASN A 106 1.21 -3.43 6.28
N VAL A 107 1.66 -4.28 5.36
CA VAL A 107 2.33 -3.80 4.14
C VAL A 107 1.39 -2.99 3.23
N ILE A 108 0.08 -3.21 3.35
CA ILE A 108 -0.95 -2.46 2.62
C ILE A 108 -0.95 -1.00 3.11
N ASP A 109 -0.97 -0.82 4.43
CA ASP A 109 -1.02 0.51 5.06
C ASP A 109 0.32 1.26 4.94
N LEU A 110 1.42 0.52 4.91
CA LEU A 110 2.77 1.08 4.70
C LEU A 110 3.04 1.53 3.28
N CYS A 111 2.38 0.94 2.29
CA CYS A 111 2.62 1.27 0.90
C CYS A 111 2.14 2.69 0.60
N PRO A 112 3.03 3.64 0.22
CA PRO A 112 2.65 5.04 0.01
C PRO A 112 1.87 5.26 -1.29
N VAL A 113 1.77 4.22 -2.13
CA VAL A 113 1.11 4.25 -3.44
C VAL A 113 0.21 3.02 -3.61
N GLY A 114 -0.60 2.98 -4.65
CA GLY A 114 -1.52 1.87 -4.90
C GLY A 114 -0.87 0.61 -5.49
N ALA A 115 0.41 0.36 -5.19
CA ALA A 115 1.09 -0.86 -5.63
C ALA A 115 0.68 -2.09 -4.80
N LEU A 116 0.47 -1.92 -3.50
CA LEU A 116 -0.04 -2.93 -2.58
C LEU A 116 -1.32 -2.39 -1.95
N THR A 117 -2.43 -3.06 -2.18
CA THR A 117 -3.75 -2.63 -1.71
C THR A 117 -4.51 -3.81 -1.08
N SER A 118 -5.54 -3.51 -0.30
CA SER A 118 -6.37 -4.54 0.32
C SER A 118 -7.19 -5.27 -0.75
N LYS A 119 -6.97 -6.55 -0.92
CA LYS A 119 -7.70 -7.40 -1.87
C LYS A 119 -9.20 -7.50 -1.55
N PRO A 120 -9.62 -7.65 -0.27
CA PRO A 120 -11.05 -7.64 0.09
C PRO A 120 -11.73 -6.29 -0.10
N PHE A 121 -11.00 -5.19 -0.01
CA PHE A 121 -11.53 -3.83 -0.15
C PHE A 121 -11.43 -3.30 -1.58
N ARG A 122 -10.67 -3.96 -2.45
CA ARG A 122 -10.37 -3.49 -3.81
C ARG A 122 -11.64 -3.09 -4.57
N PHE A 123 -11.66 -1.85 -5.08
CA PHE A 123 -12.76 -1.24 -5.84
C PHE A 123 -14.11 -1.15 -5.09
N ALA A 124 -14.13 -1.33 -3.77
CA ALA A 124 -15.38 -1.33 -3.00
C ALA A 124 -15.90 0.08 -2.70
N ALA A 125 -15.01 1.02 -2.42
CA ALA A 125 -15.36 2.41 -2.12
C ALA A 125 -14.17 3.34 -2.31
N ARG A 126 -14.45 4.64 -2.43
CA ARG A 126 -13.45 5.69 -2.37
C ARG A 126 -13.27 6.20 -0.94
N THR A 127 -12.08 6.69 -0.63
CA THR A 127 -11.71 7.13 0.73
C THR A 127 -12.62 8.23 1.27
N TRP A 128 -13.06 9.14 0.43
CA TRP A 128 -13.98 10.25 0.79
C TRP A 128 -15.43 9.81 1.01
N GLU A 129 -15.80 8.60 0.62
CA GLU A 129 -17.13 8.04 0.88
C GLU A 129 -17.23 7.36 2.26
N LEU A 130 -16.10 7.20 2.96
CA LEU A 130 -16.00 6.42 4.18
C LEU A 130 -16.10 7.31 5.42
N SER A 131 -16.98 6.97 6.34
CA SER A 131 -16.98 7.56 7.68
C SER A 131 -16.02 6.81 8.59
N ARG A 132 -15.24 7.54 9.40
CA ARG A 132 -14.23 6.99 10.31
C ARG A 132 -14.77 6.89 11.73
N ARG A 133 -14.58 5.74 12.38
CA ARG A 133 -14.95 5.50 13.78
C ARG A 133 -13.76 4.93 14.53
N LYS A 134 -13.45 5.50 15.70
CA LYS A 134 -12.42 4.97 16.59
C LYS A 134 -12.96 3.74 17.30
N SER A 135 -12.14 2.69 17.41
CA SER A 135 -12.47 1.45 18.08
C SER A 135 -11.23 0.80 18.69
N VAL A 136 -11.43 -0.34 19.31
CA VAL A 136 -10.39 -1.19 19.87
C VAL A 136 -10.62 -2.60 19.36
N SER A 137 -9.55 -3.34 19.07
CA SER A 137 -9.62 -4.72 18.62
C SER A 137 -10.20 -5.63 19.71
N PRO A 138 -11.25 -6.40 19.42
CA PRO A 138 -11.74 -7.41 20.36
C PRO A 138 -11.05 -8.76 20.18
N HIS A 139 -10.14 -8.91 19.22
CA HIS A 139 -9.57 -10.20 18.80
C HIS A 139 -8.22 -10.51 19.42
N ASP A 140 -7.60 -9.52 20.04
CA ASP A 140 -6.29 -9.66 20.66
C ASP A 140 -6.29 -9.18 22.12
N GLY A 141 -5.38 -9.73 22.93
CA GLY A 141 -5.22 -9.33 24.34
C GLY A 141 -4.52 -7.98 24.54
N LEU A 142 -3.90 -7.43 23.49
CA LEU A 142 -3.25 -6.12 23.49
C LEU A 142 -4.29 -4.99 23.47
N GLY A 143 -5.43 -5.23 22.84
CA GLY A 143 -6.45 -4.21 22.62
C GLY A 143 -6.00 -3.16 21.61
N ALA A 144 -5.45 -3.59 20.47
CA ALA A 144 -4.95 -2.71 19.42
C ALA A 144 -5.98 -1.64 19.04
N ASN A 145 -5.51 -0.42 18.92
CA ASN A 145 -6.37 0.72 18.59
C ASN A 145 -6.67 0.77 17.11
N LEU A 146 -7.95 0.93 16.76
CA LEU A 146 -8.46 0.81 15.40
C LEU A 146 -9.16 2.07 14.91
N ILE A 147 -9.14 2.24 13.59
CA ILE A 147 -10.07 3.08 12.85
C ILE A 147 -10.93 2.17 11.98
N VAL A 148 -12.20 2.08 12.32
CA VAL A 148 -13.19 1.36 11.50
C VAL A 148 -13.77 2.32 10.47
N GLN A 149 -13.69 1.97 9.20
CA GLN A 149 -14.22 2.76 8.10
C GLN A 149 -15.51 2.15 7.58
N VAL A 150 -16.58 2.96 7.56
CA VAL A 150 -17.95 2.53 7.33
C VAL A 150 -18.58 3.29 6.16
N LYS A 151 -19.31 2.57 5.30
CA LYS A 151 -20.17 3.12 4.24
C LYS A 151 -21.52 2.40 4.30
N HIS A 152 -22.63 3.15 4.26
CA HIS A 152 -24.01 2.61 4.28
C HIS A 152 -24.23 1.60 5.42
N ASN A 153 -23.78 1.95 6.63
CA ASN A 153 -23.87 1.11 7.83
C ASN A 153 -23.17 -0.26 7.72
N ARG A 154 -22.22 -0.40 6.79
CA ARG A 154 -21.40 -1.59 6.61
C ARG A 154 -19.93 -1.23 6.86
N VAL A 155 -19.23 -2.08 7.63
CA VAL A 155 -17.77 -1.98 7.78
C VAL A 155 -17.12 -2.35 6.46
N MET A 156 -16.32 -1.46 5.92
CA MET A 156 -15.64 -1.62 4.64
C MET A 156 -14.19 -2.07 4.83
N ARG A 157 -13.46 -1.43 5.75
CA ARG A 157 -12.11 -1.84 6.14
C ARG A 157 -11.81 -1.35 7.55
N VAL A 158 -10.78 -1.95 8.15
CA VAL A 158 -10.23 -1.59 9.45
C VAL A 158 -8.78 -1.19 9.24
N LEU A 159 -8.36 -0.09 9.85
CA LEU A 159 -7.00 0.43 9.78
C LEU A 159 -6.43 0.57 11.21
N PRO A 160 -5.13 0.49 11.40
CA PRO A 160 -4.52 0.82 12.67
C PRO A 160 -4.73 2.28 13.02
N ARG A 161 -4.93 2.55 14.30
CA ARG A 161 -4.87 3.89 14.86
C ARG A 161 -3.62 3.98 15.73
N GLU A 162 -2.74 4.89 15.38
CA GLU A 162 -1.50 5.12 16.08
C GLU A 162 -1.71 5.32 17.59
N ASN A 163 -1.04 4.51 18.39
CA ASN A 163 -0.95 4.59 19.83
C ASN A 163 0.36 3.96 20.31
N GLU A 164 1.36 4.80 20.56
CA GLU A 164 2.71 4.38 20.96
C GLU A 164 2.73 3.47 22.19
N ALA A 165 1.76 3.62 23.10
CA ALA A 165 1.72 2.84 24.34
C ALA A 165 1.11 1.44 24.16
N VAL A 166 0.45 1.15 23.04
CA VAL A 166 -0.31 -0.10 22.86
C VAL A 166 0.13 -0.84 21.61
N ASN A 167 -0.13 -0.30 20.43
CA ASN A 167 0.08 -0.97 19.15
C ASN A 167 0.94 -0.16 18.17
N GLU A 168 1.59 0.91 18.64
CA GLU A 168 2.33 1.82 17.76
C GLU A 168 1.48 2.20 16.54
N CYS A 169 1.86 1.78 15.36
CA CYS A 169 1.11 1.98 14.11
C CYS A 169 0.68 0.66 13.44
N TRP A 170 0.77 -0.46 14.16
CA TRP A 170 0.54 -1.80 13.60
C TRP A 170 -0.83 -2.38 13.98
N LEU A 171 -1.27 -3.34 13.15
CA LEU A 171 -2.43 -4.21 13.35
C LEU A 171 -2.01 -5.67 13.25
#